data_bc76154d51125636b6f32ddfaf32761d
#
_entry.id   bc76154d51125636b6f32ddfaf32761d
#
_cell.length_a   1.000
_cell.length_b   1.000
_cell.length_c   1.000
_cell.angle_alpha   90.00
_cell.angle_beta   90.00
_cell.angle_gamma   90.00
#
_symmetry.space_group_name_H-M   'P 1'
#
loop_
_entity.id
_entity.type
_entity.pdbx_description
1 polymer ?
#
loop_
_entity_poly.entity_id
_entity_poly.type
_entity_poly.pdbx_seq_one_letter_code
_entity_poly.pdbx_strand_id
1 'polypeptide(L)'
;CLRLAALLAYFFELVSDGFKALYDKPLTQPGHTMNILFIAAPITTVETYKDTTYAMMREMAARGWQLSHTLSSELSVAGGEVVAAAAAFEFIGAQSDDDHHWFAESAKAQKALHHYDAVIMRTDPPFDMQYLYATQLLTLAAEQGAKVFNSGQAMRDFNEKLAILNFSRFTAPTLVSTRSADVRAFLAEHGDIIVKPLDGMGGMGIFRLTEADPNIGSILETLMQLDTRTIMAQRYIPEIVHGDKRVLVIGGEVVPFALARIPQNGETRGNLAAGGRGVAQELSARDREIAETLAPELVRRGILLAGLDIIGDCLTEVNVTSPTGFQEIMKQKGFDVAAHF
;
A
#
# COMPACT_ATOMS: atom_id res chain seq x y z
N CYS A 1 -3.66 26.91 -27.82
CA CYS A 1 -4.22 26.28 -26.58
C CYS A 1 -5.15 25.12 -26.86
N LEU A 2 -6.19 25.25 -27.71
CA LEU A 2 -7.18 24.19 -27.98
C LEU A 2 -6.62 22.92 -28.62
N ARG A 3 -5.60 23.02 -29.49
CA ARG A 3 -4.95 21.85 -30.13
C ARG A 3 -4.05 21.07 -29.17
N LEU A 4 -3.44 21.73 -28.19
CA LEU A 4 -2.60 21.06 -27.17
C LEU A 4 -3.48 20.31 -26.16
N ALA A 5 -4.62 20.86 -25.76
CA ALA A 5 -5.60 20.21 -24.90
C ALA A 5 -6.22 18.97 -25.56
N ALA A 6 -6.54 19.03 -26.87
CA ALA A 6 -7.04 17.89 -27.63
C ALA A 6 -5.98 16.78 -27.81
N LEU A 7 -4.69 17.16 -28.01
CA LEU A 7 -3.60 16.18 -28.08
C LEU A 7 -3.33 15.53 -26.73
N LEU A 8 -3.41 16.27 -25.63
CA LEU A 8 -3.28 15.74 -24.28
C LEU A 8 -4.46 14.80 -23.93
N ALA A 9 -5.69 15.17 -24.30
CA ALA A 9 -6.86 14.31 -24.13
C ALA A 9 -6.74 13.01 -24.94
N TYR A 10 -6.32 13.09 -26.19
CA TYR A 10 -6.10 11.92 -27.05
C TYR A 10 -4.94 11.04 -26.56
N PHE A 11 -3.88 11.63 -26.01
CA PHE A 11 -2.78 10.88 -25.38
C PHE A 11 -3.24 10.24 -24.07
N PHE A 12 -4.13 10.90 -23.31
CA PHE A 12 -4.74 10.37 -22.10
C PHE A 12 -5.66 9.17 -22.40
N GLU A 13 -6.47 9.23 -23.45
CA GLU A 13 -7.30 8.10 -23.92
C GLU A 13 -6.43 6.92 -24.38
N LEU A 14 -5.39 7.16 -25.19
CA LEU A 14 -4.50 6.10 -25.68
C LEU A 14 -3.73 5.39 -24.55
N VAL A 15 -3.28 6.11 -23.53
CA VAL A 15 -2.59 5.52 -22.37
C VAL A 15 -3.58 4.80 -21.44
N SER A 16 -4.78 5.35 -21.25
CA SER A 16 -5.89 4.73 -20.52
C SER A 16 -6.36 3.45 -21.21
N ASP A 17 -6.55 3.50 -22.54
CA ASP A 17 -6.99 2.34 -23.32
C ASP A 17 -5.92 1.23 -23.41
N GLY A 18 -4.65 1.58 -23.46
CA GLY A 18 -3.55 0.62 -23.42
C GLY A 18 -3.46 -0.10 -22.08
N PHE A 19 -3.70 0.60 -20.99
CA PHE A 19 -3.68 0.02 -19.65
C PHE A 19 -4.98 -0.75 -19.37
N LYS A 20 -6.12 -0.18 -19.73
CA LYS A 20 -7.43 -0.85 -19.67
C LYS A 20 -7.45 -2.14 -20.52
N ALA A 21 -6.82 -2.13 -21.70
CA ALA A 21 -6.67 -3.32 -22.53
C ALA A 21 -5.82 -4.45 -21.90
N LEU A 22 -4.93 -4.12 -20.95
CA LEU A 22 -4.23 -5.10 -20.13
C LEU A 22 -5.13 -5.74 -19.06
N TYR A 23 -6.15 -5.00 -18.59
CA TYR A 23 -7.12 -5.47 -17.60
C TYR A 23 -8.42 -6.01 -18.23
N ASP A 24 -8.84 -5.46 -19.39
CA ASP A 24 -10.07 -5.87 -20.09
C ASP A 24 -9.93 -7.18 -20.92
N LYS A 25 -8.72 -7.69 -21.12
CA LYS A 25 -8.59 -9.06 -21.62
C LYS A 25 -9.00 -9.99 -20.50
N PRO A 26 -10.04 -10.83 -20.71
CA PRO A 26 -10.35 -11.86 -19.73
C PRO A 26 -9.07 -12.64 -19.46
N LEU A 27 -8.61 -12.61 -18.22
CA LEU A 27 -7.41 -13.33 -17.76
C LEU A 27 -7.60 -14.86 -17.95
N THR A 28 -8.83 -15.30 -18.21
CA THR A 28 -9.19 -16.70 -18.34
C THR A 28 -9.70 -17.04 -19.73
N GLN A 29 -8.99 -17.91 -20.44
CA GLN A 29 -9.60 -18.74 -21.48
C GLN A 29 -10.49 -19.80 -20.78
N PRO A 30 -11.63 -20.22 -21.35
CA PRO A 30 -12.43 -21.30 -20.79
C PRO A 30 -11.57 -22.54 -20.55
N GLY A 31 -11.46 -22.98 -19.28
CA GLY A 31 -10.64 -24.12 -18.86
C GLY A 31 -9.23 -23.83 -18.40
N HIS A 32 -8.76 -22.57 -18.43
CA HIS A 32 -7.46 -22.20 -17.85
C HIS A 32 -7.59 -21.89 -16.36
N THR A 33 -6.86 -22.62 -15.53
CA THR A 33 -6.72 -22.34 -14.10
C THR A 33 -5.57 -21.36 -13.90
N MET A 34 -5.86 -20.18 -13.33
CA MET A 34 -4.86 -19.16 -13.04
C MET A 34 -3.82 -19.68 -12.06
N ASN A 35 -2.56 -19.32 -12.28
CA ASN A 35 -1.43 -19.63 -11.40
C ASN A 35 -0.84 -18.33 -10.87
N ILE A 36 -1.02 -18.07 -9.59
CA ILE A 36 -0.70 -16.79 -8.94
C ILE A 36 0.46 -16.97 -7.98
N LEU A 37 1.45 -16.07 -8.08
CA LEU A 37 2.54 -15.98 -7.11
C LEU A 37 2.32 -14.81 -6.16
N PHE A 38 2.30 -15.09 -4.87
CA PHE A 38 2.38 -14.07 -3.82
C PHE A 38 3.81 -13.93 -3.31
N ILE A 39 4.33 -12.70 -3.31
CA ILE A 39 5.59 -12.33 -2.68
C ILE A 39 5.24 -11.55 -1.41
N ALA A 40 5.33 -12.21 -0.26
CA ALA A 40 4.83 -11.69 1.01
C ALA A 40 5.70 -12.13 2.19
N ALA A 41 5.34 -11.76 3.41
CA ALA A 41 5.89 -12.32 4.64
C ALA A 41 5.65 -13.84 4.71
N PRO A 42 6.37 -14.61 5.54
CA PRO A 42 6.13 -16.04 5.68
C PRO A 42 4.67 -16.34 5.98
N ILE A 43 4.03 -17.22 5.20
CA ILE A 43 2.60 -17.54 5.35
C ILE A 43 2.27 -18.17 6.71
N THR A 44 3.27 -18.72 7.41
CA THR A 44 3.18 -19.22 8.78
C THR A 44 2.99 -18.10 9.82
N THR A 45 3.25 -16.85 9.47
CA THR A 45 3.09 -15.69 10.36
C THR A 45 1.79 -14.93 10.14
N VAL A 46 0.98 -15.39 9.20
CA VAL A 46 -0.29 -14.75 8.82
C VAL A 46 -1.33 -14.96 9.90
N GLU A 47 -1.95 -13.87 10.36
CA GLU A 47 -3.09 -13.89 11.27
C GLU A 47 -4.39 -13.92 10.46
N THR A 48 -4.99 -15.10 10.33
CA THR A 48 -6.08 -15.40 9.39
C THR A 48 -7.31 -14.50 9.57
N TYR A 49 -7.53 -13.98 10.78
CA TYR A 49 -8.70 -13.16 11.10
C TYR A 49 -8.61 -11.69 10.65
N LYS A 50 -7.40 -11.17 10.39
CA LYS A 50 -7.22 -9.74 10.03
C LYS A 50 -6.36 -9.51 8.80
N ASP A 51 -5.58 -10.51 8.36
CA ASP A 51 -4.64 -10.33 7.27
C ASP A 51 -5.35 -10.15 5.92
N THR A 52 -4.99 -9.10 5.19
CA THR A 52 -5.55 -8.79 3.88
C THR A 52 -5.03 -9.72 2.80
N THR A 53 -3.74 -10.11 2.86
CA THR A 53 -3.14 -11.05 1.89
C THR A 53 -3.79 -12.42 2.00
N TYR A 54 -4.09 -12.86 3.23
CA TYR A 54 -4.89 -14.07 3.47
C TYR A 54 -6.26 -13.99 2.82
N ALA A 55 -6.97 -12.85 2.96
CA ALA A 55 -8.28 -12.68 2.35
C ALA A 55 -8.21 -12.77 0.81
N MET A 56 -7.18 -12.18 0.18
CA MET A 56 -6.93 -12.28 -1.26
C MET A 56 -6.67 -13.74 -1.67
N MET A 57 -5.75 -14.42 -0.97
CA MET A 57 -5.40 -15.81 -1.24
C MET A 57 -6.63 -16.72 -1.12
N ARG A 58 -7.44 -16.54 -0.06
CA ARG A 58 -8.65 -17.33 0.18
C ARG A 58 -9.67 -17.16 -0.94
N GLU A 59 -9.91 -15.94 -1.40
CA GLU A 59 -10.82 -15.67 -2.49
C GLU A 59 -10.33 -16.30 -3.80
N MET A 60 -9.05 -16.18 -4.14
CA MET A 60 -8.46 -16.77 -5.32
C MET A 60 -8.52 -18.31 -5.29
N ALA A 61 -8.26 -18.92 -4.12
CA ALA A 61 -8.41 -20.36 -3.93
C ALA A 61 -9.87 -20.81 -4.10
N ALA A 62 -10.85 -20.04 -3.60
CA ALA A 62 -12.27 -20.32 -3.80
C ALA A 62 -12.69 -20.29 -5.27
N ARG A 63 -12.00 -19.52 -6.11
CA ARG A 63 -12.16 -19.52 -7.58
C ARG A 63 -11.46 -20.70 -8.27
N GLY A 64 -10.78 -21.56 -7.53
CA GLY A 64 -10.06 -22.72 -8.07
C GLY A 64 -8.71 -22.36 -8.67
N TRP A 65 -8.12 -21.21 -8.32
CA TRP A 65 -6.81 -20.80 -8.80
C TRP A 65 -5.69 -21.49 -8.04
N GLN A 66 -4.57 -21.76 -8.72
CA GLN A 66 -3.37 -22.29 -8.10
C GLN A 66 -2.55 -21.16 -7.47
N LEU A 67 -2.16 -21.35 -6.22
CA LEU A 67 -1.43 -20.35 -5.47
C LEU A 67 -0.03 -20.83 -5.14
N SER A 68 0.92 -19.93 -5.24
CA SER A 68 2.30 -20.12 -4.80
C SER A 68 2.74 -18.94 -3.94
N HIS A 69 3.65 -19.20 -3.02
CA HIS A 69 4.20 -18.21 -2.10
C HIS A 69 5.72 -18.22 -2.13
N THR A 70 6.31 -17.03 -2.02
CA THR A 70 7.77 -16.82 -1.86
C THR A 70 8.03 -15.56 -1.03
N LEU A 71 9.25 -15.42 -0.53
CA LEU A 71 9.72 -14.19 0.11
C LEU A 71 10.40 -13.27 -0.92
N SER A 72 10.41 -11.97 -0.69
CA SER A 72 11.16 -11.02 -1.53
C SER A 72 12.67 -11.33 -1.57
N SER A 73 13.23 -11.89 -0.50
CA SER A 73 14.63 -12.34 -0.41
C SER A 73 14.92 -13.61 -1.23
N GLU A 74 13.92 -14.30 -1.73
CA GLU A 74 14.04 -15.52 -2.55
C GLU A 74 13.93 -15.25 -4.06
N LEU A 75 13.82 -13.96 -4.42
CA LEU A 75 13.96 -13.52 -5.81
C LEU A 75 15.43 -13.55 -6.22
N SER A 76 15.69 -14.02 -7.43
CA SER A 76 17.05 -14.04 -7.99
C SER A 76 17.02 -13.96 -9.52
N VAL A 77 18.20 -13.85 -10.13
CA VAL A 77 18.36 -13.99 -11.59
C VAL A 77 19.16 -15.25 -11.88
N ALA A 78 18.57 -16.15 -12.64
CA ALA A 78 19.23 -17.39 -13.07
C ALA A 78 19.02 -17.60 -14.58
N GLY A 79 20.11 -17.88 -15.30
CA GLY A 79 20.03 -18.04 -16.76
C GLY A 79 19.54 -16.79 -17.52
N GLY A 80 19.66 -15.62 -16.93
CA GLY A 80 19.17 -14.37 -17.50
C GLY A 80 17.69 -14.05 -17.20
N GLU A 81 16.97 -14.93 -16.53
CA GLU A 81 15.55 -14.77 -16.15
C GLU A 81 15.40 -14.46 -14.67
N VAL A 82 14.40 -13.65 -14.31
CA VAL A 82 14.02 -13.44 -12.91
C VAL A 82 13.20 -14.64 -12.44
N VAL A 83 13.70 -15.28 -11.40
CA VAL A 83 13.12 -16.51 -10.82
C VAL A 83 12.84 -16.33 -9.33
N ALA A 84 11.92 -17.12 -8.80
CA ALA A 84 11.64 -17.24 -7.37
C ALA A 84 11.73 -18.69 -6.92
N ALA A 85 12.30 -18.92 -5.73
CA ALA A 85 12.15 -20.19 -5.02
C ALA A 85 10.79 -20.19 -4.30
N ALA A 86 9.76 -20.74 -4.95
CA ALA A 86 8.38 -20.67 -4.49
C ALA A 86 7.82 -22.04 -4.14
N ALA A 87 6.97 -22.11 -3.11
CA ALA A 87 6.17 -23.28 -2.76
C ALA A 87 4.72 -23.05 -3.24
N ALA A 88 4.16 -24.04 -3.93
CA ALA A 88 2.73 -24.08 -4.16
C ALA A 88 2.03 -24.46 -2.84
N PHE A 89 0.84 -23.90 -2.59
CA PHE A 89 0.07 -24.22 -1.39
C PHE A 89 -1.43 -24.32 -1.66
N GLU A 90 -2.10 -25.04 -0.78
CA GLU A 90 -3.54 -25.23 -0.79
C GLU A 90 -4.14 -24.90 0.58
N PHE A 91 -5.36 -24.40 0.61
CA PHE A 91 -6.09 -24.17 1.85
C PHE A 91 -6.63 -25.49 2.38
N ILE A 92 -6.30 -25.79 3.65
CA ILE A 92 -6.85 -26.95 4.35
C ILE A 92 -7.89 -26.54 5.42
N GLY A 93 -8.16 -25.23 5.53
CA GLY A 93 -9.13 -24.64 6.42
C GLY A 93 -8.54 -24.27 7.78
N ALA A 94 -8.73 -23.01 8.19
CA ALA A 94 -8.39 -22.54 9.52
C ALA A 94 -9.42 -23.08 10.53
N GLN A 95 -8.93 -23.69 11.62
CA GLN A 95 -9.79 -24.24 12.68
C GLN A 95 -10.09 -23.20 13.79
N SER A 96 -9.33 -22.11 13.84
CA SER A 96 -9.51 -20.97 14.72
C SER A 96 -8.96 -19.70 14.10
N ASP A 97 -9.24 -18.54 14.69
CA ASP A 97 -8.72 -17.24 14.23
C ASP A 97 -7.19 -17.15 14.29
N ASP A 98 -6.54 -17.88 15.19
CA ASP A 98 -5.08 -17.93 15.39
C ASP A 98 -4.46 -19.20 14.80
N ASP A 99 -5.15 -19.89 13.89
CA ASP A 99 -4.63 -21.12 13.30
C ASP A 99 -3.56 -20.83 12.27
N HIS A 100 -2.32 -21.24 12.56
CA HIS A 100 -1.18 -21.19 11.64
C HIS A 100 -1.09 -22.41 10.72
N HIS A 101 -1.97 -23.40 10.84
CA HIS A 101 -2.03 -24.63 10.04
C HIS A 101 -3.18 -24.61 9.02
N TRP A 102 -3.54 -23.43 8.52
CA TRP A 102 -4.62 -23.24 7.55
C TRP A 102 -4.26 -23.64 6.11
N PHE A 103 -3.00 -23.98 5.85
CA PHE A 103 -2.48 -24.36 4.52
C PHE A 103 -1.62 -25.62 4.57
N ALA A 104 -1.50 -26.27 3.42
CA ALA A 104 -0.49 -27.30 3.13
C ALA A 104 0.36 -26.83 1.96
N GLU A 105 1.68 -26.90 2.07
CA GLU A 105 2.59 -26.44 1.02
C GLU A 105 3.46 -27.56 0.47
N SER A 106 3.86 -27.42 -0.80
CA SER A 106 4.84 -28.29 -1.46
C SER A 106 6.27 -27.90 -1.07
N ALA A 107 7.25 -28.74 -1.45
CA ALA A 107 8.64 -28.30 -1.46
C ALA A 107 8.81 -27.10 -2.42
N LYS A 108 9.69 -26.15 -2.04
CA LYS A 108 10.04 -25.01 -2.89
C LYS A 108 10.70 -25.48 -4.19
N ALA A 109 10.30 -24.88 -5.29
CA ALA A 109 10.91 -25.07 -6.59
C ALA A 109 11.22 -23.70 -7.22
N GLN A 110 12.33 -23.64 -7.96
CA GLN A 110 12.70 -22.44 -8.70
C GLN A 110 11.86 -22.35 -9.98
N LYS A 111 11.20 -21.20 -10.18
CA LYS A 111 10.35 -20.94 -11.34
C LYS A 111 10.49 -19.49 -11.78
N ALA A 112 10.53 -19.26 -13.10
CA ALA A 112 10.57 -17.90 -13.65
C ALA A 112 9.25 -17.18 -13.43
N LEU A 113 9.32 -15.87 -13.12
CA LEU A 113 8.14 -15.08 -12.76
C LEU A 113 7.14 -14.94 -13.90
N HIS A 114 7.61 -14.93 -15.15
CA HIS A 114 6.74 -14.85 -16.32
C HIS A 114 5.94 -16.13 -16.60
N HIS A 115 6.20 -17.21 -15.88
CA HIS A 115 5.40 -18.45 -15.93
C HIS A 115 4.20 -18.44 -14.97
N TYR A 116 4.01 -17.35 -14.22
CA TYR A 116 2.80 -17.12 -13.44
C TYR A 116 1.85 -16.18 -14.21
N ASP A 117 0.55 -16.40 -14.07
CA ASP A 117 -0.46 -15.55 -14.68
C ASP A 117 -0.51 -14.17 -14.03
N ALA A 118 -0.20 -14.11 -12.72
CA ALA A 118 0.03 -12.86 -11.99
C ALA A 118 1.05 -13.05 -10.86
N VAL A 119 1.81 -12.00 -10.59
CA VAL A 119 2.76 -11.88 -9.48
C VAL A 119 2.30 -10.72 -8.61
N ILE A 120 1.95 -10.99 -7.36
CA ILE A 120 1.38 -10.02 -6.44
C ILE A 120 2.41 -9.73 -5.33
N MET A 121 2.94 -8.50 -5.30
CA MET A 121 3.85 -8.04 -4.27
C MET A 121 3.07 -7.54 -3.06
N ARG A 122 3.28 -8.22 -1.92
CA ARG A 122 2.63 -7.94 -0.64
C ARG A 122 3.61 -7.89 0.53
N THR A 123 4.91 -7.73 0.25
CA THR A 123 5.91 -7.51 1.30
C THR A 123 5.64 -6.18 1.99
N ASP A 124 5.62 -6.20 3.32
CA ASP A 124 5.45 -5.00 4.13
C ASP A 124 6.70 -4.10 4.08
N PRO A 125 6.56 -2.79 4.27
CA PRO A 125 7.69 -1.92 4.59
C PRO A 125 8.47 -2.42 5.84
N PRO A 126 9.72 -1.98 6.10
CA PRO A 126 10.29 -0.73 5.60
C PRO A 126 10.74 -0.82 4.14
N PHE A 127 10.60 0.30 3.40
CA PHE A 127 11.13 0.42 2.05
C PHE A 127 12.64 0.71 2.14
N ASP A 128 13.41 -0.33 2.42
CA ASP A 128 14.86 -0.31 2.53
C ASP A 128 15.56 -0.69 1.19
N MET A 129 16.88 -0.83 1.21
CA MET A 129 17.64 -1.19 0.02
C MET A 129 17.29 -2.60 -0.51
N GLN A 130 16.91 -3.55 0.36
CA GLN A 130 16.49 -4.89 -0.08
C GLN A 130 15.12 -4.82 -0.77
N TYR A 131 14.21 -4.01 -0.23
CA TYR A 131 12.93 -3.73 -0.89
C TYR A 131 13.15 -3.07 -2.27
N LEU A 132 14.04 -2.07 -2.34
CA LEU A 132 14.42 -1.41 -3.60
C LEU A 132 14.91 -2.44 -4.63
N TYR A 133 15.84 -3.33 -4.25
CA TYR A 133 16.36 -4.36 -5.15
C TYR A 133 15.27 -5.34 -5.59
N ALA A 134 14.39 -5.77 -4.69
CA ALA A 134 13.24 -6.61 -5.06
C ALA A 134 12.36 -5.92 -6.11
N THR A 135 12.05 -4.62 -5.95
CA THR A 135 11.26 -3.88 -6.95
C THR A 135 11.97 -3.72 -8.29
N GLN A 136 13.31 -3.65 -8.31
CA GLN A 136 14.09 -3.63 -9.55
C GLN A 136 14.02 -4.99 -10.27
N LEU A 137 14.14 -6.10 -9.54
CA LEU A 137 13.95 -7.44 -10.08
C LEU A 137 12.54 -7.64 -10.62
N LEU A 138 11.51 -7.12 -9.92
CA LEU A 138 10.12 -7.16 -10.39
C LEU A 138 9.91 -6.35 -11.68
N THR A 139 10.62 -5.22 -11.83
CA THR A 139 10.59 -4.46 -13.09
C THR A 139 11.21 -5.26 -14.23
N LEU A 140 12.38 -5.87 -13.99
CA LEU A 140 13.03 -6.74 -14.97
C LEU A 140 12.14 -7.95 -15.33
N ALA A 141 11.47 -8.57 -14.33
CA ALA A 141 10.52 -9.64 -14.58
C ALA A 141 9.35 -9.19 -15.47
N ALA A 142 8.85 -7.98 -15.26
CA ALA A 142 7.78 -7.41 -16.11
C ALA A 142 8.27 -7.19 -17.54
N GLU A 143 9.50 -6.74 -17.76
CA GLU A 143 10.13 -6.64 -19.09
C GLU A 143 10.28 -8.01 -19.75
N GLN A 144 10.42 -9.08 -18.97
CA GLN A 144 10.45 -10.47 -19.41
C GLN A 144 9.05 -11.08 -19.61
N GLY A 145 7.98 -10.33 -19.40
CA GLY A 145 6.60 -10.75 -19.63
C GLY A 145 5.80 -11.14 -18.39
N ALA A 146 6.37 -11.02 -17.17
CA ALA A 146 5.61 -11.26 -15.95
C ALA A 146 4.59 -10.12 -15.71
N LYS A 147 3.38 -10.47 -15.27
CA LYS A 147 2.36 -9.50 -14.86
C LYS A 147 2.49 -9.22 -13.37
N VAL A 148 3.16 -8.14 -13.03
CA VAL A 148 3.49 -7.78 -11.63
C VAL A 148 2.54 -6.70 -11.10
N PHE A 149 1.97 -6.91 -9.91
CA PHE A 149 1.06 -6.02 -9.20
C PHE A 149 1.46 -5.83 -7.72
N ASN A 150 1.62 -4.58 -7.22
CA ASN A 150 1.73 -3.35 -7.98
C ASN A 150 3.02 -3.34 -8.79
N SER A 151 3.09 -2.45 -9.81
CA SER A 151 4.30 -2.30 -10.62
C SER A 151 5.53 -2.00 -9.76
N GLY A 152 6.65 -2.71 -10.00
CA GLY A 152 7.91 -2.48 -9.29
C GLY A 152 8.41 -1.05 -9.42
N GLN A 153 8.24 -0.43 -10.59
CA GLN A 153 8.58 0.97 -10.81
C GLN A 153 7.68 1.90 -10.00
N ALA A 154 6.36 1.65 -9.97
CA ALA A 154 5.43 2.48 -9.21
C ALA A 154 5.73 2.46 -7.71
N MET A 155 6.06 1.29 -7.14
CA MET A 155 6.44 1.17 -5.73
C MET A 155 7.70 1.98 -5.40
N ARG A 156 8.68 2.10 -6.31
CA ARG A 156 9.88 2.93 -6.14
C ARG A 156 9.59 4.42 -6.26
N ASP A 157 8.83 4.79 -7.29
CA ASP A 157 8.65 6.20 -7.68
C ASP A 157 7.56 6.90 -6.88
N PHE A 158 6.68 6.13 -6.21
CA PHE A 158 5.54 6.62 -5.49
C PHE A 158 5.67 6.32 -4.00
N ASN A 159 6.70 6.93 -3.35
CA ASN A 159 6.88 6.81 -1.90
C ASN A 159 5.59 7.19 -1.18
N GLU A 160 5.12 6.35 -0.27
CA GLU A 160 3.80 6.42 0.35
C GLU A 160 3.48 7.75 1.03
N LYS A 161 4.51 8.42 1.59
CA LYS A 161 4.36 9.74 2.22
C LYS A 161 4.59 10.88 1.23
N LEU A 162 5.63 10.80 0.38
CA LEU A 162 5.92 11.85 -0.60
C LEU A 162 4.88 11.93 -1.72
N ALA A 163 4.21 10.82 -2.03
CA ALA A 163 3.21 10.75 -3.09
C ALA A 163 2.08 11.79 -2.93
N ILE A 164 1.71 12.12 -1.68
CA ILE A 164 0.67 13.12 -1.39
C ILE A 164 1.00 14.50 -1.98
N LEU A 165 2.28 14.83 -2.14
CA LEU A 165 2.70 16.13 -2.68
C LEU A 165 2.30 16.33 -4.15
N ASN A 166 2.05 15.25 -4.90
CA ASN A 166 1.44 15.32 -6.23
C ASN A 166 -0.03 15.81 -6.18
N PHE A 167 -0.64 15.80 -4.99
CA PHE A 167 -2.04 16.13 -4.74
C PHE A 167 -2.16 17.19 -3.62
N SER A 168 -1.29 18.20 -3.65
CA SER A 168 -1.12 19.20 -2.59
C SER A 168 -2.41 19.92 -2.18
N ARG A 169 -3.40 20.04 -3.08
CA ARG A 169 -4.73 20.59 -2.76
C ARG A 169 -5.52 19.79 -1.73
N PHE A 170 -5.12 18.54 -1.49
CA PHE A 170 -5.74 17.63 -0.53
C PHE A 170 -4.94 17.45 0.75
N THR A 171 -3.75 18.05 0.86
CA THR A 171 -2.86 17.85 2.01
C THR A 171 -2.95 19.01 3.00
N ALA A 172 -2.70 18.74 4.27
CA ALA A 172 -2.37 19.79 5.22
C ALA A 172 -1.02 20.44 4.83
N PRO A 173 -0.69 21.64 5.31
CA PRO A 173 0.65 22.21 5.17
C PRO A 173 1.71 21.18 5.50
N THR A 174 2.67 21.00 4.58
CA THR A 174 3.65 19.91 4.63
C THR A 174 5.03 20.46 4.28
N LEU A 175 6.03 20.09 5.08
CA LEU A 175 7.45 20.32 4.84
C LEU A 175 8.15 18.96 4.68
N VAL A 176 9.12 18.89 3.78
CA VAL A 176 10.07 17.77 3.68
C VAL A 176 11.46 18.34 3.70
N SER A 177 12.27 17.98 4.69
CA SER A 177 13.62 18.51 4.85
C SER A 177 14.55 17.54 5.58
N THR A 178 15.86 17.70 5.34
CA THR A 178 16.94 17.11 6.15
C THR A 178 17.45 18.06 7.21
N ARG A 179 16.97 19.31 7.26
CA ARG A 179 17.49 20.36 8.15
C ARG A 179 16.55 20.56 9.34
N SER A 180 17.02 20.30 10.55
CA SER A 180 16.25 20.51 11.77
C SER A 180 15.82 21.97 11.97
N ALA A 181 16.61 22.93 11.47
CA ALA A 181 16.26 24.35 11.48
C ALA A 181 14.97 24.63 10.69
N ASP A 182 14.77 23.98 9.53
CA ASP A 182 13.56 24.15 8.73
C ASP A 182 12.33 23.57 9.45
N VAL A 183 12.48 22.42 10.12
CA VAL A 183 11.41 21.81 10.92
C VAL A 183 11.03 22.67 12.11
N ARG A 184 12.03 23.31 12.77
CA ARG A 184 11.77 24.25 13.87
C ARG A 184 11.05 25.52 13.38
N ALA A 185 11.42 26.05 12.21
CA ALA A 185 10.72 27.18 11.60
C ALA A 185 9.28 26.81 11.25
N PHE A 186 9.04 25.63 10.71
CA PHE A 186 7.72 25.11 10.41
C PHE A 186 6.88 24.90 11.68
N LEU A 187 7.48 24.42 12.78
CA LEU A 187 6.82 24.32 14.07
C LEU A 187 6.43 25.71 14.60
N ALA A 188 7.32 26.69 14.54
CA ALA A 188 7.03 28.06 14.98
C ALA A 188 5.91 28.72 14.14
N GLU A 189 5.79 28.40 12.85
CA GLU A 189 4.71 28.89 11.99
C GLU A 189 3.35 28.26 12.31
N HIS A 190 3.33 26.95 12.60
CA HIS A 190 2.07 26.17 12.72
C HIS A 190 1.70 25.83 14.17
N GLY A 191 2.61 25.97 15.13
CA GLY A 191 2.40 25.75 16.57
C GLY A 191 2.27 24.29 17.00
N ASP A 192 1.73 23.42 16.14
CA ASP A 192 1.44 22.02 16.42
C ASP A 192 1.61 21.20 15.13
N ILE A 193 2.57 20.28 15.13
CA ILE A 193 2.94 19.50 13.94
C ILE A 193 3.14 18.02 14.25
N ILE A 194 3.03 17.20 13.22
CA ILE A 194 3.48 15.80 13.21
C ILE A 194 4.79 15.71 12.43
N VAL A 195 5.78 15.03 12.98
CA VAL A 195 7.01 14.64 12.26
C VAL A 195 7.06 13.12 12.09
N LYS A 196 7.50 12.67 10.91
CA LYS A 196 7.51 11.24 10.56
C LYS A 196 8.63 10.90 9.57
N PRO A 197 9.25 9.69 9.68
CA PRO A 197 10.19 9.20 8.67
C PRO A 197 9.44 8.86 7.38
N LEU A 198 10.16 8.86 6.25
CA LEU A 198 9.56 8.60 4.92
C LEU A 198 9.42 7.10 4.58
N ASP A 199 10.15 6.24 5.27
CA ASP A 199 10.32 4.81 4.97
C ASP A 199 9.67 3.87 6.02
N GLY A 200 9.09 4.45 7.09
CA GLY A 200 8.46 3.70 8.18
C GLY A 200 6.99 3.36 7.92
N MET A 201 6.49 2.36 8.65
CA MET A 201 5.10 1.90 8.64
C MET A 201 4.52 1.78 10.06
N GLY A 202 3.21 1.50 10.17
CA GLY A 202 2.56 1.14 11.45
C GLY A 202 2.58 2.24 12.52
N GLY A 203 2.89 3.47 12.15
CA GLY A 203 3.00 4.59 13.10
C GLY A 203 4.35 4.68 13.83
N MET A 204 5.33 3.86 13.47
CA MET A 204 6.67 3.94 14.07
C MET A 204 7.37 5.26 13.71
N GLY A 205 7.99 5.89 14.71
CA GLY A 205 8.73 7.15 14.52
C GLY A 205 7.84 8.36 14.23
N ILE A 206 6.53 8.28 14.44
CA ILE A 206 5.63 9.42 14.33
C ILE A 206 5.57 10.12 15.69
N PHE A 207 5.87 11.42 15.71
CA PHE A 207 5.79 12.27 16.91
C PHE A 207 4.95 13.51 16.62
N ARG A 208 4.12 13.89 17.58
CA ARG A 208 3.48 15.20 17.64
C ARG A 208 4.38 16.13 18.42
N LEU A 209 4.68 17.30 17.87
CA LEU A 209 5.49 18.32 18.47
C LEU A 209 4.67 19.60 18.63
N THR A 210 4.74 20.20 19.82
CA THR A 210 4.26 21.55 20.09
C THR A 210 5.44 22.41 20.55
N GLU A 211 5.36 23.72 20.47
CA GLU A 211 6.46 24.62 20.89
C GLU A 211 6.93 24.41 22.33
N ALA A 212 6.03 23.93 23.20
CA ALA A 212 6.31 23.69 24.61
C ALA A 212 6.98 22.32 24.89
N ASP A 213 7.15 21.45 23.90
CA ASP A 213 7.72 20.12 24.13
C ASP A 213 9.23 20.22 24.42
N PRO A 214 9.69 19.82 25.62
CA PRO A 214 11.11 19.88 25.98
C PRO A 214 11.99 18.90 25.18
N ASN A 215 11.41 17.92 24.50
CA ASN A 215 12.14 16.85 23.80
C ASN A 215 12.36 17.14 22.30
N ILE A 216 11.92 18.31 21.78
CA ILE A 216 12.04 18.65 20.35
C ILE A 216 13.45 18.37 19.82
N GLY A 217 14.49 18.80 20.56
CA GLY A 217 15.89 18.58 20.16
C GLY A 217 16.20 17.10 19.96
N SER A 218 15.95 16.30 20.99
CA SER A 218 16.26 14.88 21.02
C SER A 218 15.45 14.09 19.95
N ILE A 219 14.18 14.46 19.75
CA ILE A 219 13.32 13.83 18.73
C ILE A 219 13.87 14.11 17.32
N LEU A 220 14.20 15.39 17.02
CA LEU A 220 14.73 15.75 15.70
C LEU A 220 16.12 15.14 15.47
N GLU A 221 17.02 15.16 16.45
CA GLU A 221 18.34 14.49 16.35
C GLU A 221 18.20 13.00 16.04
N THR A 222 17.26 12.31 16.69
CA THR A 222 17.01 10.88 16.49
C THR A 222 16.41 10.60 15.13
N LEU A 223 15.34 11.31 14.75
CA LEU A 223 14.64 11.07 13.47
C LEU A 223 15.47 11.49 12.27
N MET A 224 16.15 12.64 12.37
CA MET A 224 16.92 13.22 11.27
C MET A 224 18.37 12.75 11.26
N GLN A 225 18.79 11.93 12.24
CA GLN A 225 20.16 11.41 12.35
C GLN A 225 21.20 12.54 12.20
N LEU A 226 21.05 13.58 13.01
CA LEU A 226 21.91 14.77 12.97
C LEU A 226 21.93 15.45 11.59
N ASP A 227 20.75 15.74 11.05
CA ASP A 227 20.54 16.43 9.77
C ASP A 227 21.08 15.65 8.54
N THR A 228 21.14 14.31 8.60
CA THR A 228 21.53 13.46 7.46
C THR A 228 20.35 12.70 6.85
N ARG A 229 19.21 12.58 7.55
CA ARG A 229 18.03 11.85 7.11
C ARG A 229 16.86 12.80 6.86
N THR A 230 16.27 12.67 5.66
CA THR A 230 15.06 13.42 5.30
C THR A 230 13.85 12.92 6.07
N ILE A 231 13.07 13.84 6.62
CA ILE A 231 11.78 13.55 7.26
C ILE A 231 10.67 14.42 6.67
N MET A 232 9.43 14.06 6.97
CA MET A 232 8.25 14.88 6.70
C MET A 232 7.76 15.51 8.00
N ALA A 233 7.43 16.80 7.95
CA ALA A 233 6.65 17.50 8.95
C ALA A 233 5.32 17.96 8.35
N GLN A 234 4.22 17.78 9.06
CA GLN A 234 2.88 18.21 8.65
C GLN A 234 2.19 18.93 9.78
N ARG A 235 1.39 19.97 9.47
CA ARG A 235 0.52 20.58 10.47
C ARG A 235 -0.38 19.49 11.07
N TYR A 236 -0.50 19.48 12.39
CA TYR A 236 -1.38 18.54 13.10
C TYR A 236 -2.83 18.72 12.68
N ILE A 237 -3.53 17.62 12.52
CA ILE A 237 -4.94 17.56 12.12
C ILE A 237 -5.73 17.03 13.32
N PRO A 238 -6.45 17.90 14.06
CA PRO A 238 -7.15 17.51 15.29
C PRO A 238 -8.21 16.43 15.08
N GLU A 239 -8.75 16.33 13.87
CA GLU A 239 -9.76 15.36 13.47
C GLU A 239 -9.29 13.92 13.55
N ILE A 240 -8.00 13.67 13.82
CA ILE A 240 -7.45 12.31 14.10
C ILE A 240 -8.21 11.61 15.24
N VAL A 241 -8.80 12.34 16.17
CA VAL A 241 -9.63 11.78 17.24
C VAL A 241 -10.86 11.01 16.72
N HIS A 242 -11.30 11.29 15.49
CA HIS A 242 -12.37 10.59 14.79
C HIS A 242 -11.85 9.45 13.92
N GLY A 243 -10.54 9.27 13.85
CA GLY A 243 -9.85 8.23 13.12
C GLY A 243 -9.09 8.71 11.88
N ASP A 244 -8.05 7.96 11.58
CA ASP A 244 -7.33 7.97 10.32
C ASP A 244 -8.04 6.98 9.37
N LYS A 245 -8.69 7.48 8.33
CA LYS A 245 -9.55 6.69 7.44
C LYS A 245 -8.72 6.05 6.33
N ARG A 246 -8.68 4.72 6.27
CA ARG A 246 -8.16 3.96 5.13
C ARG A 246 -9.25 3.82 4.07
N VAL A 247 -9.08 4.47 2.92
CA VAL A 247 -9.90 4.31 1.71
C VAL A 247 -9.14 3.46 0.71
N LEU A 248 -9.77 2.40 0.21
CA LEU A 248 -9.14 1.49 -0.75
C LEU A 248 -9.53 1.87 -2.19
N VAL A 249 -8.54 1.84 -3.08
CA VAL A 249 -8.71 1.98 -4.54
C VAL A 249 -8.14 0.73 -5.19
N ILE A 250 -8.96 0.01 -5.95
CA ILE A 250 -8.63 -1.27 -6.60
C ILE A 250 -8.92 -1.14 -8.09
N GLY A 251 -7.92 -1.32 -8.95
CA GLY A 251 -8.10 -1.23 -10.40
C GLY A 251 -8.63 0.13 -10.89
N GLY A 252 -8.47 1.19 -10.09
CA GLY A 252 -9.04 2.50 -10.36
C GLY A 252 -10.47 2.70 -9.82
N GLU A 253 -11.07 1.68 -9.25
CA GLU A 253 -12.39 1.76 -8.60
C GLU A 253 -12.24 2.03 -7.10
N VAL A 254 -13.07 2.92 -6.56
CA VAL A 254 -13.05 3.28 -5.14
C VAL A 254 -13.97 2.35 -4.38
N VAL A 255 -13.43 1.62 -3.40
CA VAL A 255 -14.24 0.80 -2.48
C VAL A 255 -15.20 1.74 -1.70
N PRO A 256 -16.52 1.44 -1.64
CA PRO A 256 -17.52 2.37 -1.12
C PRO A 256 -17.46 2.61 0.40
N PHE A 257 -16.52 1.96 1.09
CA PHE A 257 -16.33 2.04 2.53
C PHE A 257 -14.90 2.40 2.89
N ALA A 258 -14.74 3.22 3.95
CA ALA A 258 -13.47 3.49 4.60
C ALA A 258 -13.37 2.72 5.91
N LEU A 259 -12.14 2.38 6.31
CA LEU A 259 -11.85 1.88 7.65
C LEU A 259 -11.26 3.02 8.50
N ALA A 260 -12.06 3.63 9.38
CA ALA A 260 -11.57 4.60 10.34
C ALA A 260 -10.79 3.87 11.45
N ARG A 261 -9.51 4.20 11.58
CA ARG A 261 -8.60 3.66 12.59
C ARG A 261 -8.52 4.68 13.73
N ILE A 262 -9.30 4.46 14.77
CA ILE A 262 -9.48 5.40 15.87
C ILE A 262 -8.38 5.18 16.90
N PRO A 263 -7.58 6.22 17.26
CA PRO A 263 -6.57 6.11 18.29
C PRO A 263 -7.13 5.68 19.64
N GLN A 264 -6.32 4.98 20.42
CA GLN A 264 -6.64 4.72 21.84
C GLN A 264 -6.48 6.00 22.67
N ASN A 265 -7.10 6.02 23.85
CA ASN A 265 -6.98 7.15 24.78
C ASN A 265 -5.52 7.44 25.11
N GLY A 266 -5.09 8.67 24.89
CA GLY A 266 -3.71 9.12 25.13
C GLY A 266 -2.73 8.85 23.99
N GLU A 267 -3.20 8.23 22.88
CA GLU A 267 -2.40 8.00 21.68
C GLU A 267 -2.82 8.97 20.57
N THR A 268 -1.88 9.37 19.73
CA THR A 268 -2.11 10.22 18.56
C THR A 268 -2.10 9.45 17.24
N ARG A 269 -1.77 8.16 17.28
CA ARG A 269 -1.68 7.28 16.10
C ARG A 269 -2.91 6.39 15.99
N GLY A 270 -3.58 6.43 14.85
CA GLY A 270 -4.74 5.57 14.55
C GLY A 270 -4.38 4.17 14.03
N ASN A 271 -3.12 3.91 13.71
CA ASN A 271 -2.69 2.65 13.10
C ASN A 271 -3.12 1.43 13.92
N LEU A 272 -3.69 0.41 13.28
CA LEU A 272 -4.12 -0.83 13.94
C LEU A 272 -2.94 -1.53 14.64
N ALA A 273 -1.73 -1.48 14.04
CA ALA A 273 -0.50 -2.00 14.65
C ALA A 273 -0.10 -1.26 15.93
N ALA A 274 -0.53 0.00 16.12
CA ALA A 274 -0.35 0.77 17.35
C ALA A 274 -1.52 0.58 18.33
N GLY A 275 -2.42 -0.37 18.07
CA GLY A 275 -3.57 -0.66 18.92
C GLY A 275 -4.82 0.15 18.60
N GLY A 276 -4.85 0.88 17.48
CA GLY A 276 -6.05 1.59 17.02
C GLY A 276 -7.23 0.66 16.80
N ARG A 277 -8.45 1.17 16.98
CA ARG A 277 -9.69 0.42 16.75
C ARG A 277 -10.22 0.71 15.34
N GLY A 278 -10.37 -0.34 14.52
CA GLY A 278 -10.94 -0.23 13.17
C GLY A 278 -12.48 -0.18 13.19
N VAL A 279 -13.04 0.87 12.59
CA VAL A 279 -14.49 1.03 12.38
C VAL A 279 -14.76 1.30 10.91
N ALA A 280 -15.43 0.37 10.24
CA ALA A 280 -15.81 0.56 8.85
C ALA A 280 -17.02 1.50 8.73
N GLN A 281 -16.94 2.48 7.84
CA GLN A 281 -17.95 3.51 7.61
C GLN A 281 -18.10 3.82 6.12
N GLU A 282 -19.19 4.46 5.74
CA GLU A 282 -19.36 4.97 4.39
C GLU A 282 -18.39 6.13 4.11
N LEU A 283 -18.01 6.30 2.85
CA LEU A 283 -17.19 7.43 2.44
C LEU A 283 -17.94 8.74 2.58
N SER A 284 -17.32 9.75 3.17
CA SER A 284 -17.79 11.12 3.05
C SER A 284 -17.65 11.61 1.60
N ALA A 285 -18.33 12.71 1.26
CA ALA A 285 -18.16 13.33 -0.05
C ALA A 285 -16.71 13.73 -0.32
N ARG A 286 -15.99 14.15 0.73
CA ARG A 286 -14.57 14.53 0.63
C ARG A 286 -13.66 13.32 0.43
N ASP A 287 -13.90 12.22 1.14
CA ASP A 287 -13.14 10.97 0.96
C ASP A 287 -13.28 10.47 -0.48
N ARG A 288 -14.50 10.51 -1.01
CA ARG A 288 -14.80 10.14 -2.40
C ARG A 288 -14.11 11.06 -3.40
N GLU A 289 -14.19 12.38 -3.23
CA GLU A 289 -13.52 13.36 -4.09
C GLU A 289 -12.01 13.10 -4.16
N ILE A 290 -11.37 12.87 -3.00
CA ILE A 290 -9.95 12.57 -2.93
C ILE A 290 -9.65 11.28 -3.70
N ALA A 291 -10.35 10.19 -3.38
CA ALA A 291 -10.09 8.88 -3.96
C ALA A 291 -10.34 8.84 -5.48
N GLU A 292 -11.45 9.39 -5.95
CA GLU A 292 -11.78 9.45 -7.39
C GLU A 292 -10.80 10.36 -8.17
N THR A 293 -10.22 11.38 -7.51
CA THR A 293 -9.17 12.20 -8.14
C THR A 293 -7.85 11.45 -8.29
N LEU A 294 -7.48 10.62 -7.30
CA LEU A 294 -6.24 9.86 -7.33
C LEU A 294 -6.33 8.63 -8.24
N ALA A 295 -7.49 8.01 -8.33
CA ALA A 295 -7.68 6.72 -9.00
C ALA A 295 -7.11 6.66 -10.44
N PRO A 296 -7.34 7.62 -11.35
CA PRO A 296 -6.75 7.59 -12.68
C PRO A 296 -5.21 7.64 -12.70
N GLU A 297 -4.60 8.39 -11.77
CA GLU A 297 -3.15 8.48 -11.66
C GLU A 297 -2.55 7.19 -11.11
N LEU A 298 -3.22 6.52 -10.17
CA LEU A 298 -2.81 5.21 -9.66
C LEU A 298 -2.79 4.17 -10.79
N VAL A 299 -3.86 4.09 -11.57
CA VAL A 299 -3.95 3.20 -12.74
C VAL A 299 -2.84 3.50 -13.74
N ARG A 300 -2.65 4.77 -14.10
CA ARG A 300 -1.61 5.20 -15.05
C ARG A 300 -0.20 4.78 -14.63
N ARG A 301 0.06 4.68 -13.33
CA ARG A 301 1.34 4.23 -12.76
C ARG A 301 1.48 2.72 -12.65
N GLY A 302 0.42 1.95 -12.90
CA GLY A 302 0.44 0.50 -12.70
C GLY A 302 0.22 0.09 -11.23
N ILE A 303 -0.50 0.90 -10.49
CA ILE A 303 -0.91 0.61 -9.11
C ILE A 303 -2.32 0.01 -9.16
N LEU A 304 -2.41 -1.29 -8.97
CA LEU A 304 -3.67 -2.02 -8.91
C LEU A 304 -4.39 -1.77 -7.60
N LEU A 305 -3.66 -1.80 -6.48
CA LEU A 305 -4.19 -1.63 -5.14
C LEU A 305 -3.47 -0.51 -4.42
N ALA A 306 -4.23 0.47 -3.94
CA ALA A 306 -3.75 1.52 -3.06
C ALA A 306 -4.66 1.69 -1.83
N GLY A 307 -4.05 2.06 -0.70
CA GLY A 307 -4.74 2.50 0.50
C GLY A 307 -4.47 3.98 0.74
N LEU A 308 -5.49 4.81 0.64
CA LEU A 308 -5.39 6.25 0.92
C LEU A 308 -5.70 6.49 2.39
N ASP A 309 -4.80 7.16 3.09
CA ASP A 309 -5.03 7.54 4.48
C ASP A 309 -5.49 9.00 4.56
N ILE A 310 -6.66 9.22 5.17
CA ILE A 310 -7.34 10.51 5.20
C ILE A 310 -7.73 10.84 6.64
N ILE A 311 -7.21 11.96 7.16
CA ILE A 311 -7.59 12.50 8.48
C ILE A 311 -8.39 13.78 8.25
N GLY A 312 -9.61 13.85 8.80
CA GLY A 312 -10.53 14.94 8.48
C GLY A 312 -10.75 15.01 6.96
N ASP A 313 -10.36 16.14 6.36
CA ASP A 313 -10.46 16.43 4.93
C ASP A 313 -9.09 16.34 4.20
N CYS A 314 -8.06 15.82 4.86
CA CYS A 314 -6.69 15.85 4.36
C CYS A 314 -6.15 14.45 4.08
N LEU A 315 -5.59 14.26 2.87
CA LEU A 315 -4.79 13.10 2.49
C LEU A 315 -3.44 13.15 3.22
N THR A 316 -3.07 12.07 3.90
CA THR A 316 -1.83 11.97 4.71
C THR A 316 -0.84 10.94 4.22
N GLU A 317 -1.31 9.88 3.52
CA GLU A 317 -0.48 8.83 2.91
C GLU A 317 -1.20 8.20 1.70
N VAL A 318 -0.40 7.64 0.77
CA VAL A 318 -0.87 6.78 -0.33
C VAL A 318 -0.09 5.48 -0.26
N ASN A 319 -0.66 4.48 0.40
CA ASN A 319 -0.02 3.19 0.63
C ASN A 319 -0.12 2.31 -0.62
N VAL A 320 1.02 1.94 -1.21
CA VAL A 320 1.10 1.18 -2.47
C VAL A 320 1.88 -0.13 -2.35
N THR A 321 2.44 -0.43 -1.18
CA THR A 321 3.19 -1.67 -0.91
C THR A 321 2.24 -2.80 -0.51
N SER A 322 1.72 -2.76 0.71
CA SER A 322 0.86 -3.80 1.29
C SER A 322 -0.35 -3.22 2.05
N PRO A 323 -1.18 -2.35 1.43
CA PRO A 323 -2.31 -1.77 2.14
C PRO A 323 -3.25 -2.85 2.69
N THR A 324 -3.77 -2.61 3.90
CA THR A 324 -4.63 -3.50 4.67
C THR A 324 -6.03 -2.91 4.86
N GLY A 325 -6.94 -3.67 5.49
CA GLY A 325 -8.30 -3.24 5.83
C GLY A 325 -9.41 -4.03 5.15
N PHE A 326 -9.09 -5.06 4.35
CA PHE A 326 -10.10 -5.87 3.66
C PHE A 326 -11.02 -6.55 4.65
N GLN A 327 -10.45 -7.28 5.61
CA GLN A 327 -11.24 -8.12 6.50
C GLN A 327 -12.14 -7.33 7.43
N GLU A 328 -11.67 -6.19 7.94
CA GLU A 328 -12.48 -5.30 8.78
C GLU A 328 -13.68 -4.75 8.01
N ILE A 329 -13.49 -4.30 6.77
CA ILE A 329 -14.58 -3.82 5.91
C ILE A 329 -15.54 -4.96 5.59
N MET A 330 -15.03 -6.12 5.16
CA MET A 330 -15.84 -7.31 4.84
C MET A 330 -16.70 -7.73 6.03
N LYS A 331 -16.11 -7.85 7.22
CA LYS A 331 -16.80 -8.28 8.45
C LYS A 331 -17.86 -7.27 8.90
N GLN A 332 -17.59 -5.97 8.79
CA GLN A 332 -18.48 -4.94 9.35
C GLN A 332 -19.53 -4.44 8.36
N LYS A 333 -19.26 -4.51 7.05
CA LYS A 333 -20.16 -3.98 6.00
C LYS A 333 -20.75 -5.05 5.09
N GLY A 334 -20.25 -6.27 5.12
CA GLY A 334 -20.69 -7.34 4.23
C GLY A 334 -20.29 -7.09 2.75
N PHE A 335 -19.43 -6.11 2.48
CA PHE A 335 -18.90 -5.84 1.14
C PHE A 335 -17.66 -6.68 0.91
N ASP A 336 -17.68 -7.56 -0.07
CA ASP A 336 -16.56 -8.46 -0.37
C ASP A 336 -15.44 -7.74 -1.12
N VAL A 337 -14.52 -7.15 -0.37
CA VAL A 337 -13.36 -6.42 -0.92
C VAL A 337 -12.39 -7.38 -1.62
N ALA A 338 -12.27 -8.63 -1.14
CA ALA A 338 -11.38 -9.61 -1.74
C ALA A 338 -11.88 -10.09 -3.11
N ALA A 339 -13.20 -10.25 -3.26
CA ALA A 339 -13.81 -10.56 -4.56
C ALA A 339 -13.74 -9.40 -5.55
N HIS A 340 -13.70 -8.15 -5.03
CA HIS A 340 -13.54 -6.95 -5.84
C HIS A 340 -12.09 -6.76 -6.32
N PHE A 341 -11.08 -7.23 -5.56
CA PHE A 341 -9.68 -7.26 -5.93
C PHE A 341 -9.40 -8.36 -6.97
#